data_8b20bdd3b7fc9967108a934f367b0296
#
_entry.id   8b20bdd3b7fc9967108a934f367b0296
#
_cell.length_a   1.000
_cell.length_b   1.000
_cell.length_c   1.000
_cell.angle_alpha   90.00
_cell.angle_beta   90.00
_cell.angle_gamma   90.00
#
_symmetry.space_group_name_H-M   'P 1'
#
loop_
_entity.id
_entity.type
_entity.pdbx_description
1 polymer ?
#
loop_
_entity_poly.entity_id
_entity_poly.type
_entity_poly.pdbx_seq_one_letter_code
_entity_poly.pdbx_strand_id
1 'polypeptide(L)'
;MKILKKVSTLLLTITMVFGSIFVENMNNSYAETKYKKQLGLEKTYKYDLDGDKDLDTIKVHRKGDNLYLIVNGVSKKLTSNYYVEEGYMSPDDFTVRIYDLNKKDKSLDIVFVELGEDAYNTIKIIKFKNKICKVNKSYYDVTLKSYNPANGMITFEEYEAGRYNDFAKAIGCFCIYDNVKVNGYNVYNQYTANTVKFNRENKYIAAKNLTAYTSTSGTKKAFTIKKGSKAYIYALYQNGSKRYIKVKNSSGKYGDVKVGSSMLFTEKSCLWWR
;
A
#
# COMPACT_ATOMS: atom_id res chain seq x y z
N MET A 1 -4.07 -9.98 55.11
CA MET A 1 -5.14 -10.23 54.11
C MET A 1 -5.65 -8.99 53.37
N LYS A 2 -5.74 -7.80 53.95
CA LYS A 2 -6.18 -6.56 53.26
C LYS A 2 -5.17 -5.97 52.27
N ILE A 3 -3.87 -6.17 52.47
CA ILE A 3 -2.80 -5.65 51.60
C ILE A 3 -2.69 -6.44 50.28
N LEU A 4 -2.84 -7.78 50.33
CA LEU A 4 -2.82 -8.62 49.12
C LEU A 4 -3.97 -8.31 48.13
N LYS A 5 -5.18 -7.99 48.66
CA LYS A 5 -6.31 -7.61 47.81
C LYS A 5 -6.09 -6.28 47.09
N LYS A 6 -5.42 -5.30 47.73
CA LYS A 6 -5.10 -4.01 47.08
C LYS A 6 -4.04 -4.15 45.98
N VAL A 7 -3.05 -5.03 46.16
CA VAL A 7 -2.00 -5.27 45.16
C VAL A 7 -2.57 -5.99 43.94
N SER A 8 -3.46 -6.99 44.12
CA SER A 8 -4.09 -7.70 43.02
C SER A 8 -5.02 -6.79 42.20
N THR A 9 -5.75 -5.89 42.83
CA THR A 9 -6.63 -4.92 42.15
C THR A 9 -5.80 -3.90 41.37
N LEU A 10 -4.68 -3.44 41.92
CA LEU A 10 -3.78 -2.50 41.26
C LEU A 10 -3.09 -3.16 40.04
N LEU A 11 -2.66 -4.43 40.14
CA LEU A 11 -2.07 -5.17 39.03
C LEU A 11 -3.09 -5.40 37.88
N LEU A 12 -4.36 -5.72 38.26
CA LEU A 12 -5.41 -5.94 37.25
C LEU A 12 -5.77 -4.63 36.52
N THR A 13 -5.77 -3.51 37.22
CA THR A 13 -6.05 -2.20 36.63
C THR A 13 -4.92 -1.75 35.70
N ILE A 14 -3.67 -2.01 36.05
CA ILE A 14 -2.50 -1.70 35.22
C ILE A 14 -2.52 -2.58 33.96
N THR A 15 -2.87 -3.86 34.05
CA THR A 15 -2.95 -4.77 32.89
C THR A 15 -4.07 -4.36 31.93
N MET A 16 -5.23 -3.88 32.44
CA MET A 16 -6.31 -3.38 31.59
C MET A 16 -5.96 -2.05 30.90
N VAL A 17 -5.27 -1.15 31.61
CA VAL A 17 -4.84 0.13 31.03
C VAL A 17 -3.75 -0.07 29.97
N PHE A 18 -2.79 -0.96 30.19
CA PHE A 18 -1.78 -1.30 29.16
C PHE A 18 -2.39 -2.11 28.02
N GLY A 19 -3.37 -2.98 28.27
CA GLY A 19 -4.10 -3.71 27.24
C GLY A 19 -4.89 -2.77 26.32
N SER A 20 -5.60 -1.80 26.88
CA SER A 20 -6.37 -0.81 26.10
C SER A 20 -5.46 0.16 25.33
N ILE A 21 -4.35 0.59 25.91
CA ILE A 21 -3.36 1.44 25.21
C ILE A 21 -2.68 0.68 24.07
N PHE A 22 -2.42 -0.63 24.23
CA PHE A 22 -1.86 -1.44 23.13
C PHE A 22 -2.87 -1.69 22.00
N VAL A 23 -4.16 -1.90 22.33
CA VAL A 23 -5.23 -2.07 21.32
C VAL A 23 -5.52 -0.76 20.60
N GLU A 24 -5.54 0.38 21.30
CA GLU A 24 -5.70 1.71 20.68
C GLU A 24 -4.51 2.07 19.77
N ASN A 25 -3.27 1.74 20.18
CA ASN A 25 -2.10 2.00 19.34
C ASN A 25 -1.96 1.06 18.12
N MET A 26 -2.53 -0.14 18.15
CA MET A 26 -2.58 -1.01 16.96
C MET A 26 -3.65 -0.54 15.96
N ASN A 27 -4.72 0.10 16.41
CA ASN A 27 -5.77 0.65 15.54
C ASN A 27 -5.43 2.04 14.96
N ASN A 28 -4.45 2.76 15.51
CA ASN A 28 -4.10 4.12 15.10
C ASN A 28 -2.93 4.21 14.08
N SER A 29 -2.43 3.10 13.55
CA SER A 29 -1.36 3.16 12.55
C SER A 29 -1.85 3.42 11.11
N TYR A 30 -3.17 3.40 10.88
CA TYR A 30 -3.77 3.83 9.62
C TYR A 30 -4.29 5.25 9.83
N ALA A 31 -3.56 6.26 9.37
CA ALA A 31 -4.11 7.59 9.22
C ALA A 31 -5.36 7.44 8.34
N GLU A 32 -6.54 7.51 8.95
CA GLU A 32 -7.81 7.32 8.26
C GLU A 32 -7.91 8.39 7.18
N THR A 33 -7.74 7.97 5.95
CA THR A 33 -7.73 8.86 4.79
C THR A 33 -9.10 9.49 4.68
N LYS A 34 -9.21 10.78 5.01
CA LYS A 34 -10.50 11.48 5.13
C LYS A 34 -11.22 11.51 3.78
N TYR A 35 -12.28 10.74 3.66
CA TYR A 35 -13.17 10.72 2.49
C TYR A 35 -14.37 11.64 2.71
N LYS A 36 -15.03 12.09 1.62
CA LYS A 36 -16.26 12.89 1.71
C LYS A 36 -17.47 12.06 2.11
N LYS A 37 -17.61 10.85 1.53
CA LYS A 37 -18.75 9.97 1.76
C LYS A 37 -18.42 8.53 1.44
N GLN A 38 -18.87 7.61 2.28
CA GLN A 38 -18.96 6.19 1.95
C GLN A 38 -20.33 5.90 1.35
N LEU A 39 -20.33 5.20 0.23
CA LEU A 39 -21.54 4.82 -0.49
C LEU A 39 -22.03 3.45 0.00
N GLY A 40 -23.28 3.39 0.43
CA GLY A 40 -23.93 2.13 0.79
C GLY A 40 -24.54 1.46 -0.43
N LEU A 41 -24.66 0.13 -0.34
CA LEU A 41 -25.27 -0.71 -1.35
C LEU A 41 -26.75 -0.31 -1.57
N GLU A 42 -27.21 -0.31 -2.82
CA GLU A 42 -28.58 -0.02 -3.28
C GLU A 42 -29.11 1.39 -2.90
N LYS A 43 -28.27 2.25 -2.33
CA LYS A 43 -28.63 3.63 -2.00
C LYS A 43 -28.23 4.57 -3.13
N THR A 44 -29.07 5.57 -3.37
CA THR A 44 -28.82 6.61 -4.36
C THR A 44 -28.27 7.85 -3.67
N TYR A 45 -27.22 8.41 -4.26
CA TYR A 45 -26.54 9.62 -3.80
C TYR A 45 -26.48 10.63 -4.94
N LYS A 46 -26.32 11.92 -4.58
CA LYS A 46 -26.16 13.00 -5.54
C LYS A 46 -24.91 13.81 -5.19
N TYR A 47 -23.97 13.90 -6.11
CA TYR A 47 -22.74 14.68 -6.01
C TYR A 47 -22.36 15.23 -7.38
N ASP A 48 -21.81 16.42 -7.40
CA ASP A 48 -21.13 16.97 -8.58
C ASP A 48 -19.75 16.27 -8.69
N LEU A 49 -19.65 15.28 -9.58
CA LEU A 49 -18.45 14.48 -9.75
C LEU A 49 -17.40 15.11 -10.67
N ASP A 50 -17.82 15.97 -11.59
CA ASP A 50 -16.92 16.54 -12.62
C ASP A 50 -16.69 18.05 -12.49
N GLY A 51 -17.33 18.70 -11.51
CA GLY A 51 -17.15 20.10 -11.19
C GLY A 51 -17.94 21.05 -12.10
N ASP A 52 -18.96 20.54 -12.80
CA ASP A 52 -19.81 21.34 -13.71
C ASP A 52 -21.00 22.00 -12.99
N LYS A 53 -21.19 21.73 -11.70
CA LYS A 53 -22.24 22.18 -10.77
C LYS A 53 -23.56 21.43 -10.90
N ASP A 54 -23.72 20.55 -11.86
CA ASP A 54 -24.84 19.64 -11.92
C ASP A 54 -24.62 18.43 -11.02
N LEU A 55 -25.68 17.92 -10.40
CA LEU A 55 -25.57 16.78 -9.49
C LEU A 55 -25.68 15.46 -10.26
N ASP A 56 -24.62 14.68 -10.22
CA ASP A 56 -24.62 13.31 -10.72
C ASP A 56 -25.35 12.38 -9.76
N THR A 57 -26.16 11.49 -10.31
CA THR A 57 -26.82 10.42 -9.56
C THR A 57 -25.90 9.20 -9.49
N ILE A 58 -25.60 8.75 -8.27
CA ILE A 58 -24.62 7.69 -8.02
C ILE A 58 -25.29 6.57 -7.24
N LYS A 59 -25.12 5.33 -7.68
CA LYS A 59 -25.61 4.13 -6.98
C LYS A 59 -24.59 3.01 -7.06
N VAL A 60 -24.35 2.31 -5.94
CA VAL A 60 -23.67 1.02 -5.94
C VAL A 60 -24.74 -0.07 -6.00
N HIS A 61 -24.69 -0.89 -7.03
CA HIS A 61 -25.69 -1.93 -7.30
C HIS A 61 -25.04 -3.31 -7.31
N ARG A 62 -25.72 -4.28 -6.70
CA ARG A 62 -25.30 -5.67 -6.71
C ARG A 62 -26.15 -6.48 -7.70
N LYS A 63 -25.46 -7.27 -8.54
CA LYS A 63 -26.11 -8.22 -9.45
C LYS A 63 -25.36 -9.55 -9.35
N GLY A 64 -25.97 -10.53 -8.66
CA GLY A 64 -25.29 -11.76 -8.25
C GLY A 64 -24.07 -11.43 -7.39
N ASP A 65 -22.93 -12.02 -7.71
CA ASP A 65 -21.65 -11.79 -7.01
C ASP A 65 -20.91 -10.54 -7.50
N ASN A 66 -21.47 -9.81 -8.45
CA ASN A 66 -20.81 -8.65 -9.02
C ASN A 66 -21.37 -7.35 -8.47
N LEU A 67 -20.47 -6.40 -8.25
CA LEU A 67 -20.79 -5.02 -7.89
C LEU A 67 -20.62 -4.10 -9.10
N TYR A 68 -21.53 -3.18 -9.21
CA TYR A 68 -21.56 -2.18 -10.26
C TYR A 68 -21.68 -0.78 -9.66
N LEU A 69 -20.93 0.14 -10.20
CA LEU A 69 -21.12 1.57 -9.99
C LEU A 69 -21.98 2.10 -11.13
N ILE A 70 -23.11 2.71 -10.79
CA ILE A 70 -24.02 3.33 -11.74
C ILE A 70 -23.96 4.82 -11.51
N VAL A 71 -23.54 5.57 -12.52
CA VAL A 71 -23.51 7.03 -12.50
C VAL A 71 -24.32 7.56 -13.68
N ASN A 72 -25.39 8.30 -13.40
CA ASN A 72 -26.33 8.82 -14.40
C ASN A 72 -26.81 7.77 -15.41
N GLY A 73 -27.06 6.54 -14.94
CA GLY A 73 -27.46 5.42 -15.76
C GLY A 73 -26.32 4.65 -16.45
N VAL A 74 -25.09 5.18 -16.43
CA VAL A 74 -23.91 4.47 -16.97
C VAL A 74 -23.38 3.49 -15.94
N SER A 75 -23.39 2.21 -16.28
CA SER A 75 -22.96 1.12 -15.39
C SER A 75 -21.51 0.73 -15.64
N LYS A 76 -20.71 0.57 -14.57
CA LYS A 76 -19.34 0.07 -14.59
C LYS A 76 -19.18 -1.03 -13.56
N LYS A 77 -18.64 -2.20 -13.98
CA LYS A 77 -18.31 -3.28 -13.07
C LYS A 77 -17.15 -2.86 -12.15
N LEU A 78 -17.32 -3.05 -10.84
CA LEU A 78 -16.33 -2.75 -9.81
C LEU A 78 -15.49 -3.98 -9.47
N THR A 79 -16.12 -5.12 -9.20
CA THR A 79 -15.44 -6.36 -8.80
C THR A 79 -14.51 -6.88 -9.88
N SER A 80 -13.40 -7.48 -9.47
CA SER A 80 -12.55 -8.26 -10.37
C SER A 80 -13.20 -9.62 -10.63
N ASN A 81 -12.88 -10.28 -11.75
CA ASN A 81 -13.37 -11.64 -12.00
C ASN A 81 -12.65 -12.67 -11.13
N TYR A 82 -11.42 -12.37 -10.74
CA TYR A 82 -10.53 -13.31 -10.05
C TYR A 82 -11.07 -13.77 -8.70
N TYR A 83 -11.56 -12.84 -7.89
CA TYR A 83 -12.04 -13.18 -6.54
C TYR A 83 -13.45 -13.79 -6.51
N VAL A 84 -14.27 -13.46 -7.50
CA VAL A 84 -15.65 -13.98 -7.59
C VAL A 84 -15.67 -15.45 -8.02
N GLU A 85 -14.77 -15.86 -8.91
CA GLU A 85 -14.71 -17.24 -9.43
C GLU A 85 -14.17 -18.22 -8.38
N GLU A 86 -13.33 -17.77 -7.45
CA GLU A 86 -12.72 -18.59 -6.39
C GLU A 86 -13.56 -18.67 -5.10
N GLY A 87 -14.67 -17.93 -5.01
CA GLY A 87 -15.57 -17.97 -3.84
C GLY A 87 -15.03 -17.29 -2.58
N TYR A 88 -13.93 -16.54 -2.68
CA TYR A 88 -13.23 -15.94 -1.55
C TYR A 88 -13.83 -14.62 -1.06
N MET A 89 -14.87 -14.08 -1.68
CA MET A 89 -15.41 -12.77 -1.29
C MET A 89 -16.80 -12.87 -0.66
N SER A 90 -16.87 -12.36 0.56
CA SER A 90 -18.13 -11.91 1.13
C SER A 90 -18.56 -10.59 0.48
N PRO A 91 -19.88 -10.38 0.27
CA PRO A 91 -20.42 -9.09 -0.19
C PRO A 91 -20.05 -7.89 0.67
N ASP A 92 -19.53 -8.13 1.87
CA ASP A 92 -19.19 -7.11 2.85
C ASP A 92 -17.71 -6.71 2.79
N ASP A 93 -16.90 -7.38 1.96
CA ASP A 93 -15.45 -7.17 1.86
C ASP A 93 -15.08 -6.06 0.87
N PHE A 94 -15.94 -5.07 0.70
CA PHE A 94 -15.64 -3.93 -0.14
C PHE A 94 -16.03 -2.59 0.49
N THR A 95 -15.38 -1.54 0.03
CA THR A 95 -15.83 -0.16 0.29
C THR A 95 -15.84 0.66 -0.99
N VAL A 96 -16.85 1.50 -1.15
CA VAL A 96 -16.92 2.52 -2.21
C VAL A 96 -17.02 3.88 -1.54
N ARG A 97 -16.06 4.76 -1.83
CA ARG A 97 -15.97 6.06 -1.17
C ARG A 97 -15.77 7.18 -2.17
N ILE A 98 -16.32 8.34 -1.88
CA ILE A 98 -16.08 9.58 -2.62
C ILE A 98 -14.95 10.34 -1.95
N TYR A 99 -13.92 10.68 -2.72
CA TYR A 99 -12.78 11.49 -2.33
C TYR A 99 -12.69 12.77 -3.14
N ASP A 100 -11.92 13.70 -2.64
CA ASP A 100 -11.37 14.83 -3.37
C ASP A 100 -9.87 14.64 -3.38
N LEU A 101 -9.41 13.76 -4.29
CA LEU A 101 -8.00 13.37 -4.35
C LEU A 101 -7.10 14.50 -4.85
N ASN A 102 -7.65 15.46 -5.59
CA ASN A 102 -6.93 16.64 -6.05
C ASN A 102 -7.84 17.88 -6.09
N LYS A 103 -7.79 18.70 -5.06
CA LYS A 103 -8.60 19.93 -4.94
C LYS A 103 -8.41 20.94 -6.06
N LYS A 104 -7.39 20.80 -6.90
CA LYS A 104 -7.11 21.72 -8.00
C LYS A 104 -7.98 21.47 -9.23
N ASP A 105 -8.52 20.25 -9.39
CA ASP A 105 -9.26 19.87 -10.60
C ASP A 105 -10.80 20.00 -10.46
N LYS A 106 -11.27 20.38 -9.26
CA LYS A 106 -12.70 20.56 -8.91
C LYS A 106 -13.57 19.30 -9.06
N SER A 107 -13.01 18.20 -9.52
CA SER A 107 -13.73 16.94 -9.67
C SER A 107 -13.61 16.08 -8.41
N LEU A 108 -14.55 15.16 -8.22
CA LEU A 108 -14.50 14.15 -7.19
C LEU A 108 -14.10 12.80 -7.77
N ASP A 109 -13.49 12.00 -6.92
CA ASP A 109 -12.99 10.67 -7.29
C ASP A 109 -13.81 9.61 -6.56
N ILE A 110 -14.18 8.56 -7.25
CA ILE A 110 -14.76 7.38 -6.64
C ILE A 110 -13.65 6.35 -6.46
N VAL A 111 -13.40 5.97 -5.22
CA VAL A 111 -12.42 4.95 -4.87
C VAL A 111 -13.15 3.72 -4.38
N PHE A 112 -12.99 2.63 -5.10
CA PHE A 112 -13.42 1.29 -4.73
C PHE A 112 -12.24 0.54 -4.15
N VAL A 113 -12.44 -0.08 -3.00
CA VAL A 113 -11.50 -0.98 -2.36
C VAL A 113 -12.18 -2.33 -2.19
N GLU A 114 -11.62 -3.33 -2.81
CA GLU A 114 -11.97 -4.73 -2.66
C GLU A 114 -10.94 -5.36 -1.74
N LEU A 115 -11.38 -5.82 -0.57
CA LEU A 115 -10.50 -6.44 0.42
C LEU A 115 -10.21 -7.86 -0.03
N GLY A 116 -8.94 -8.20 -0.16
CA GLY A 116 -8.51 -9.57 -0.44
C GLY A 116 -7.98 -10.26 0.81
N GLU A 117 -7.71 -11.53 0.73
CA GLU A 117 -7.02 -12.27 1.78
C GLU A 117 -5.61 -11.70 2.00
N ASP A 118 -5.12 -11.79 3.23
CA ASP A 118 -3.74 -11.41 3.62
C ASP A 118 -3.33 -9.97 3.27
N ALA A 119 -4.29 -9.00 3.26
CA ALA A 119 -4.08 -7.61 2.90
C ALA A 119 -3.80 -7.33 1.41
N TYR A 120 -4.08 -8.28 0.51
CA TYR A 120 -4.05 -8.08 -0.94
C TYR A 120 -5.31 -7.37 -1.44
N ASN A 121 -5.33 -6.07 -1.32
CA ASN A 121 -6.48 -5.29 -1.75
C ASN A 121 -6.37 -4.90 -3.22
N THR A 122 -7.50 -4.88 -3.89
CA THR A 122 -7.64 -4.20 -5.18
C THR A 122 -8.23 -2.82 -4.96
N ILE A 123 -7.54 -1.79 -5.42
CA ILE A 123 -8.03 -0.41 -5.36
C ILE A 123 -8.30 0.08 -6.79
N LYS A 124 -9.52 0.61 -7.02
CA LYS A 124 -9.87 1.27 -8.28
C LYS A 124 -10.13 2.74 -8.05
N ILE A 125 -9.52 3.58 -8.87
CA ILE A 125 -9.81 5.01 -8.95
C ILE A 125 -10.65 5.25 -10.20
N ILE A 126 -11.83 5.82 -10.01
CA ILE A 126 -12.82 6.00 -11.06
C ILE A 126 -13.21 7.48 -11.10
N LYS A 127 -13.19 8.06 -12.29
CA LYS A 127 -13.61 9.45 -12.52
C LYS A 127 -14.60 9.53 -13.69
N PHE A 128 -15.57 10.42 -13.54
CA PHE A 128 -16.56 10.69 -14.57
C PHE A 128 -16.38 12.13 -15.10
N LYS A 129 -16.73 12.34 -16.36
CA LYS A 129 -16.85 13.64 -17.00
C LYS A 129 -17.99 13.60 -18.01
N ASN A 130 -18.95 14.56 -17.92
CA ASN A 130 -20.11 14.61 -18.80
C ASN A 130 -20.80 13.25 -18.90
N LYS A 131 -21.06 12.62 -17.75
CA LYS A 131 -21.70 11.29 -17.61
C LYS A 131 -20.90 10.12 -18.21
N ILE A 132 -19.67 10.34 -18.66
CA ILE A 132 -18.80 9.33 -19.24
C ILE A 132 -17.71 8.95 -18.24
N CYS A 133 -17.50 7.66 -18.02
CA CYS A 133 -16.36 7.18 -17.24
C CYS A 133 -15.05 7.45 -18.00
N LYS A 134 -14.27 8.41 -17.55
CA LYS A 134 -12.98 8.80 -18.16
C LYS A 134 -11.80 8.06 -17.56
N VAL A 135 -11.87 7.69 -16.28
CA VAL A 135 -10.82 6.94 -15.58
C VAL A 135 -11.45 5.73 -14.92
N ASN A 136 -10.83 4.57 -15.12
CA ASN A 136 -11.10 3.33 -14.42
C ASN A 136 -9.75 2.62 -14.26
N LYS A 137 -8.96 3.05 -13.27
CA LYS A 137 -7.61 2.58 -13.03
C LYS A 137 -7.58 1.64 -11.85
N SER A 138 -7.10 0.41 -12.04
CA SER A 138 -6.95 -0.60 -11.00
C SER A 138 -5.50 -0.71 -10.53
N TYR A 139 -5.33 -0.93 -9.23
CA TYR A 139 -4.10 -1.26 -8.55
C TYR A 139 -4.34 -2.52 -7.74
N TYR A 140 -3.48 -3.51 -7.89
CA TYR A 140 -3.60 -4.82 -7.25
C TYR A 140 -2.53 -4.96 -6.18
N ASP A 141 -2.81 -5.73 -5.14
CA ASP A 141 -1.90 -6.04 -4.05
C ASP A 141 -1.39 -4.79 -3.31
N VAL A 142 -2.30 -3.81 -3.13
CA VAL A 142 -1.98 -2.51 -2.56
C VAL A 142 -2.87 -2.15 -1.37
N THR A 143 -2.33 -1.34 -0.47
CA THR A 143 -3.10 -0.67 0.59
C THR A 143 -2.96 0.84 0.46
N LEU A 144 -4.06 1.58 0.50
CA LEU A 144 -4.05 3.03 0.53
C LEU A 144 -3.50 3.53 1.86
N LYS A 145 -2.30 4.12 1.86
CA LYS A 145 -1.66 4.66 3.07
C LYS A 145 -2.02 6.11 3.34
N SER A 146 -1.94 6.93 2.32
CA SER A 146 -2.24 8.36 2.43
C SER A 146 -2.53 8.98 1.07
N TYR A 147 -3.13 10.15 1.09
CA TYR A 147 -3.18 11.03 -0.08
C TYR A 147 -3.00 12.49 0.34
N ASN A 148 -2.50 13.29 -0.58
CA ASN A 148 -2.35 14.73 -0.42
C ASN A 148 -3.22 15.45 -1.46
N PRO A 149 -4.40 15.97 -1.06
CA PRO A 149 -5.33 16.60 -2.00
C PRO A 149 -4.82 17.94 -2.53
N ALA A 150 -3.84 18.58 -1.88
CA ALA A 150 -3.27 19.84 -2.38
C ALA A 150 -2.46 19.66 -3.67
N ASN A 151 -1.98 18.44 -3.93
CA ASN A 151 -1.19 18.14 -5.11
C ASN A 151 -1.62 16.85 -5.85
N GLY A 152 -2.67 16.17 -5.40
CA GLY A 152 -3.19 14.95 -6.03
C GLY A 152 -2.27 13.73 -5.89
N MET A 153 -1.38 13.71 -4.89
CA MET A 153 -0.48 12.58 -4.66
C MET A 153 -1.16 11.54 -3.77
N ILE A 154 -1.14 10.30 -4.21
CA ILE A 154 -1.60 9.13 -3.46
C ILE A 154 -0.39 8.26 -3.17
N THR A 155 -0.27 7.76 -1.94
CA THR A 155 0.75 6.78 -1.56
C THR A 155 0.07 5.45 -1.27
N PHE A 156 0.45 4.43 -2.02
CA PHE A 156 0.12 3.04 -1.76
C PHE A 156 1.28 2.34 -1.05
N GLU A 157 0.95 1.41 -0.17
CA GLU A 157 1.85 0.33 0.21
C GLU A 157 1.54 -0.83 -0.72
N GLU A 158 2.53 -1.26 -1.49
CA GLU A 158 2.44 -2.33 -2.47
C GLU A 158 3.20 -3.54 -1.95
N TYR A 159 2.55 -4.69 -1.92
CA TYR A 159 3.14 -5.96 -1.57
C TYR A 159 3.70 -6.62 -2.83
N GLU A 160 4.89 -7.19 -2.73
CA GLU A 160 5.54 -7.95 -3.80
C GLU A 160 5.40 -7.32 -5.19
N ALA A 161 5.65 -6.01 -5.28
CA ALA A 161 5.47 -5.26 -6.52
C ALA A 161 6.04 -6.03 -7.72
N GLY A 162 5.19 -6.47 -8.63
CA GLY A 162 5.54 -7.37 -9.73
C GLY A 162 6.74 -6.91 -10.56
N ARG A 163 6.94 -5.59 -10.66
CA ARG A 163 8.12 -4.98 -11.31
C ARG A 163 9.45 -5.21 -10.56
N TYR A 164 9.38 -5.63 -9.28
CA TYR A 164 10.54 -5.89 -8.42
C TYR A 164 10.73 -7.37 -8.09
N ASN A 165 10.06 -8.28 -8.78
CA ASN A 165 10.13 -9.74 -8.55
C ASN A 165 11.56 -10.27 -8.51
N ASP A 166 12.48 -9.69 -9.28
CA ASP A 166 13.89 -10.09 -9.24
C ASP A 166 14.57 -9.82 -7.89
N PHE A 167 14.02 -8.88 -7.10
CA PHE A 167 14.51 -8.62 -5.75
C PHE A 167 14.00 -9.65 -4.75
N ALA A 168 12.81 -10.22 -4.95
CA ALA A 168 12.26 -11.25 -4.09
C ALA A 168 13.20 -12.48 -4.01
N LYS A 169 13.86 -12.84 -5.10
CA LYS A 169 14.88 -13.90 -5.12
C LYS A 169 16.09 -13.60 -4.22
N ALA A 170 16.37 -12.32 -3.96
CA ALA A 170 17.52 -11.88 -3.19
C ALA A 170 17.21 -11.64 -1.71
N ILE A 171 16.01 -11.18 -1.39
CA ILE A 171 15.63 -10.70 -0.06
C ILE A 171 14.30 -11.25 0.48
N GLY A 172 13.58 -12.10 -0.28
CA GLY A 172 12.23 -12.58 0.09
C GLY A 172 11.15 -11.52 -0.12
N CYS A 173 10.01 -11.70 0.53
CA CYS A 173 8.87 -10.77 0.46
C CYS A 173 9.22 -9.39 1.04
N PHE A 174 8.64 -8.36 0.48
CA PHE A 174 8.86 -6.98 0.93
C PHE A 174 7.66 -6.10 0.56
N CYS A 175 7.52 -5.00 1.31
CA CYS A 175 6.53 -3.96 1.03
C CYS A 175 7.25 -2.67 0.68
N ILE A 176 6.76 -1.97 -0.32
CA ILE A 176 7.28 -0.69 -0.76
C ILE A 176 6.18 0.38 -0.73
N TYR A 177 6.59 1.63 -0.68
CA TYR A 177 5.68 2.74 -0.95
C TYR A 177 5.77 3.13 -2.41
N ASP A 178 4.62 3.08 -3.08
CA ASP A 178 4.46 3.59 -4.43
C ASP A 178 3.59 4.85 -4.45
N ASN A 179 3.92 5.76 -5.36
CA ASN A 179 3.20 7.01 -5.49
C ASN A 179 2.47 7.07 -6.82
N VAL A 180 1.21 7.46 -6.74
CA VAL A 180 0.33 7.70 -7.87
C VAL A 180 -0.11 9.15 -7.86
N LYS A 181 -0.12 9.78 -9.02
CA LYS A 181 -0.56 11.15 -9.23
C LYS A 181 -1.92 11.18 -9.90
N VAL A 182 -2.86 11.88 -9.28
CA VAL A 182 -4.12 12.29 -9.89
C VAL A 182 -4.00 13.74 -10.34
N ASN A 183 -4.18 13.99 -11.63
CA ASN A 183 -4.16 15.32 -12.22
C ASN A 183 -5.26 15.42 -13.28
N GLY A 184 -6.40 16.02 -12.91
CA GLY A 184 -7.60 15.98 -13.71
C GLY A 184 -8.04 14.54 -13.96
N TYR A 185 -8.19 14.17 -15.22
CA TYR A 185 -8.55 12.81 -15.64
C TYR A 185 -7.34 11.93 -15.97
N ASN A 186 -6.14 12.36 -15.58
CA ASN A 186 -4.93 11.56 -15.70
C ASN A 186 -4.57 10.96 -14.33
N VAL A 187 -4.49 9.64 -14.28
CA VAL A 187 -4.03 8.88 -13.12
C VAL A 187 -2.83 8.05 -13.55
N TYR A 188 -1.67 8.36 -13.03
CA TYR A 188 -0.42 7.73 -13.45
C TYR A 188 0.53 7.51 -12.28
N ASN A 189 1.31 6.45 -12.37
CA ASN A 189 2.31 6.14 -11.38
C ASN A 189 3.44 7.17 -11.46
N GLN A 190 3.77 7.78 -10.33
CA GLN A 190 4.93 8.67 -10.22
C GLN A 190 6.16 7.88 -9.83
N TYR A 191 6.73 7.17 -10.79
CA TYR A 191 8.06 6.60 -10.64
C TYR A 191 9.09 7.72 -10.70
N THR A 192 9.23 8.46 -9.60
CA THR A 192 10.08 9.65 -9.55
C THR A 192 11.56 9.34 -9.53
N ALA A 193 11.95 8.10 -9.32
CA ALA A 193 13.34 7.69 -9.33
C ALA A 193 13.46 6.18 -9.54
N ASN A 194 14.61 5.77 -10.04
CA ASN A 194 15.03 4.38 -10.07
C ASN A 194 15.18 3.76 -8.66
N THR A 195 14.81 4.48 -7.62
CA THR A 195 14.92 4.07 -6.21
C THR A 195 13.54 4.09 -5.55
N VAL A 196 13.18 2.96 -4.95
CA VAL A 196 11.97 2.79 -4.15
C VAL A 196 12.38 2.51 -2.72
N LYS A 197 11.79 3.24 -1.78
CA LYS A 197 12.04 3.06 -0.34
C LYS A 197 11.13 1.97 0.22
N PHE A 198 11.65 1.22 1.18
CA PHE A 198 10.83 0.35 2.01
C PHE A 198 9.96 1.20 2.96
N ASN A 199 8.83 0.62 3.36
CA ASN A 199 7.98 1.22 4.39
C ASN A 199 8.68 1.32 5.75
N ARG A 200 9.66 0.43 6.00
CA ARG A 200 10.52 0.43 7.19
C ARG A 200 11.88 -0.19 6.86
N GLU A 201 12.90 0.18 7.63
CA GLU A 201 14.19 -0.53 7.57
C GLU A 201 14.01 -1.94 8.12
N ASN A 202 14.30 -2.94 7.31
CA ASN A 202 14.25 -4.34 7.70
C ASN A 202 15.66 -4.87 7.94
N LYS A 203 15.83 -5.60 9.04
CA LYS A 203 17.09 -6.23 9.43
C LYS A 203 17.21 -7.58 8.77
N TYR A 204 18.31 -7.79 8.07
CA TYR A 204 18.67 -9.03 7.38
C TYR A 204 20.00 -9.58 7.84
N ILE A 205 20.23 -10.89 7.65
CA ILE A 205 21.49 -11.56 7.92
C ILE A 205 22.11 -12.01 6.60
N ALA A 206 23.32 -11.56 6.31
CA ALA A 206 24.01 -11.90 5.06
C ALA A 206 24.26 -13.42 4.95
N ALA A 207 23.82 -14.05 3.86
CA ALA A 207 24.06 -15.48 3.59
C ALA A 207 25.48 -15.78 3.11
N LYS A 208 26.15 -14.77 2.57
CA LYS A 208 27.52 -14.80 2.05
C LYS A 208 28.20 -13.45 2.25
N ASN A 209 29.49 -13.35 1.93
CA ASN A 209 30.15 -12.05 1.90
C ASN A 209 29.57 -11.20 0.76
N LEU A 210 29.11 -9.99 1.08
CA LEU A 210 28.51 -9.07 0.13
C LEU A 210 29.39 -7.83 0.01
N THR A 211 29.69 -7.44 -1.23
CA THR A 211 30.36 -6.17 -1.49
C THR A 211 29.30 -5.08 -1.63
N ALA A 212 29.41 -4.06 -0.77
CA ALA A 212 28.64 -2.83 -0.89
C ALA A 212 29.48 -1.75 -1.60
N TYR A 213 28.89 -1.08 -2.56
CA TYR A 213 29.53 -0.01 -3.35
C TYR A 213 29.06 1.36 -2.87
N THR A 214 29.84 2.40 -3.19
CA THR A 214 29.48 3.78 -2.83
C THR A 214 28.32 4.33 -3.67
N SER A 215 28.03 3.71 -4.80
CA SER A 215 26.93 4.08 -5.69
C SER A 215 26.50 2.90 -6.57
N THR A 216 25.38 3.07 -7.26
CA THR A 216 24.84 2.10 -8.23
C THR A 216 25.68 2.00 -9.52
N SER A 217 26.80 2.73 -9.66
CA SER A 217 27.81 2.46 -10.71
C SER A 217 28.56 1.15 -10.46
N GLY A 218 28.65 0.71 -9.20
CA GLY A 218 29.30 -0.54 -8.81
C GLY A 218 30.84 -0.55 -8.97
N THR A 219 31.47 0.61 -9.08
CA THR A 219 32.91 0.71 -9.37
C THR A 219 33.78 0.85 -8.12
N LYS A 220 33.31 1.64 -7.13
CA LYS A 220 34.04 1.90 -5.89
C LYS A 220 33.43 1.16 -4.72
N LYS A 221 34.20 0.28 -4.09
CA LYS A 221 33.80 -0.43 -2.87
C LYS A 221 33.66 0.53 -1.69
N ALA A 222 32.52 0.44 -0.99
CA ALA A 222 32.28 1.18 0.26
C ALA A 222 32.73 0.34 1.48
N PHE A 223 32.22 -0.90 1.56
CA PHE A 223 32.56 -1.86 2.62
C PHE A 223 32.16 -3.29 2.19
N THR A 224 32.52 -4.26 3.03
CA THR A 224 32.05 -5.65 2.91
C THR A 224 31.12 -5.96 4.08
N ILE A 225 29.97 -6.57 3.78
CA ILE A 225 29.10 -7.21 4.76
C ILE A 225 29.54 -8.67 4.82
N LYS A 226 30.14 -9.09 5.95
CA LYS A 226 30.58 -10.48 6.13
C LYS A 226 29.40 -11.44 6.25
N LYS A 227 29.55 -12.68 5.80
CA LYS A 227 28.60 -13.76 6.05
C LYS A 227 28.21 -13.80 7.53
N GLY A 228 26.91 -13.93 7.82
CA GLY A 228 26.36 -13.92 9.18
C GLY A 228 26.20 -12.54 9.82
N SER A 229 26.72 -11.48 9.19
CA SER A 229 26.57 -10.12 9.73
C SER A 229 25.21 -9.52 9.41
N LYS A 230 24.78 -8.60 10.29
CA LYS A 230 23.52 -7.83 10.12
C LYS A 230 23.70 -6.73 9.08
N ALA A 231 22.67 -6.57 8.24
CA ALA A 231 22.48 -5.43 7.34
C ALA A 231 21.04 -4.94 7.44
N TYR A 232 20.82 -3.67 7.21
CA TYR A 232 19.51 -3.06 7.18
C TYR A 232 19.22 -2.61 5.76
N ILE A 233 18.14 -3.13 5.16
CA ILE A 233 17.70 -2.75 3.82
C ILE A 233 16.68 -1.61 3.98
N TYR A 234 16.87 -0.53 3.24
CA TYR A 234 15.98 0.63 3.31
C TYR A 234 15.42 1.08 1.94
N ALA A 235 16.00 0.60 0.83
CA ALA A 235 15.49 0.90 -0.50
C ALA A 235 15.99 -0.10 -1.55
N LEU A 236 15.29 -0.14 -2.68
CA LEU A 236 15.67 -0.85 -3.89
C LEU A 236 15.99 0.17 -4.98
N TYR A 237 16.95 -0.16 -5.85
CA TYR A 237 17.26 0.61 -7.04
C TYR A 237 17.18 -0.27 -8.28
N GLN A 238 16.42 0.17 -9.27
CA GLN A 238 16.33 -0.49 -10.56
C GLN A 238 16.40 0.53 -11.70
N ASN A 239 17.29 0.29 -12.66
CA ASN A 239 17.37 1.06 -13.89
C ASN A 239 17.77 0.10 -15.03
N GLY A 240 16.80 -0.30 -15.85
CA GLY A 240 16.96 -1.37 -16.81
C GLY A 240 17.37 -2.67 -16.11
N SER A 241 18.48 -3.28 -16.54
CA SER A 241 19.05 -4.49 -15.94
C SER A 241 19.87 -4.24 -14.67
N LYS A 242 20.16 -2.97 -14.32
CA LYS A 242 20.94 -2.62 -13.13
C LYS A 242 20.04 -2.66 -11.90
N ARG A 243 20.31 -3.57 -10.99
CA ARG A 243 19.56 -3.76 -9.74
C ARG A 243 20.50 -3.74 -8.55
N TYR A 244 20.17 -2.89 -7.56
CA TYR A 244 20.91 -2.77 -6.32
C TYR A 244 19.96 -2.70 -5.13
N ILE A 245 20.37 -3.32 -4.04
CA ILE A 245 19.74 -3.18 -2.72
C ILE A 245 20.52 -2.13 -1.96
N LYS A 246 19.85 -1.08 -1.49
CA LYS A 246 20.45 -0.04 -0.66
C LYS A 246 20.44 -0.50 0.79
N VAL A 247 21.62 -0.60 1.36
CA VAL A 247 21.86 -1.16 2.69
C VAL A 247 22.57 -0.19 3.61
N LYS A 248 22.31 -0.36 4.91
CA LYS A 248 23.09 0.23 6.00
C LYS A 248 23.69 -0.93 6.81
N ASN A 249 24.97 -0.90 7.09
CA ASN A 249 25.61 -1.89 7.96
C ASN A 249 25.37 -1.57 9.45
N SER A 250 25.81 -2.45 10.35
CA SER A 250 25.68 -2.28 11.81
C SER A 250 26.40 -1.05 12.37
N SER A 251 27.41 -0.52 11.66
CA SER A 251 28.11 0.73 12.04
C SER A 251 27.51 1.98 11.39
N GLY A 252 26.33 1.87 10.76
CA GLY A 252 25.63 3.00 10.16
C GLY A 252 26.14 3.46 8.79
N LYS A 253 27.10 2.76 8.17
CA LYS A 253 27.58 3.09 6.82
C LYS A 253 26.59 2.63 5.75
N TYR A 254 26.34 3.47 4.77
CA TYR A 254 25.47 3.22 3.64
C TYR A 254 26.24 2.70 2.43
N GLY A 255 25.59 1.85 1.64
CA GLY A 255 26.13 1.35 0.39
C GLY A 255 25.09 0.58 -0.45
N ASP A 256 25.47 0.26 -1.68
CA ASP A 256 24.63 -0.38 -2.67
C ASP A 256 25.16 -1.80 -2.96
N VAL A 257 24.37 -2.83 -2.69
CA VAL A 257 24.71 -4.24 -2.99
C VAL A 257 24.07 -4.64 -4.29
N LYS A 258 24.88 -5.10 -5.26
CA LYS A 258 24.37 -5.55 -6.56
C LYS A 258 23.53 -6.82 -6.40
N VAL A 259 22.35 -6.85 -7.01
CA VAL A 259 21.49 -8.03 -7.06
C VAL A 259 21.91 -8.93 -8.20
N GLY A 260 22.12 -10.21 -7.87
CA GLY A 260 22.35 -11.30 -8.83
C GLY A 260 21.18 -12.28 -8.82
N SER A 261 21.41 -13.45 -9.39
CA SER A 261 20.41 -14.52 -9.48
C SER A 261 20.22 -15.34 -8.20
N SER A 262 21.04 -15.11 -7.17
CA SER A 262 21.04 -15.90 -5.93
C SER A 262 20.67 -15.07 -4.73
N MET A 263 20.13 -15.74 -3.71
CA MET A 263 19.81 -15.16 -2.41
C MET A 263 21.05 -14.49 -1.80
N LEU A 264 20.87 -13.29 -1.28
CA LEU A 264 21.92 -12.48 -0.67
C LEU A 264 21.89 -12.58 0.86
N PHE A 265 20.72 -12.85 1.41
CA PHE A 265 20.49 -12.93 2.86
C PHE A 265 19.95 -14.29 3.23
N THR A 266 20.04 -14.66 4.52
CA THR A 266 19.55 -15.96 4.98
C THR A 266 18.02 -15.99 4.92
N GLU A 267 17.46 -17.13 4.55
CA GLU A 267 16.03 -17.35 4.47
C GLU A 267 15.30 -16.97 5.77
N LYS A 268 15.88 -17.34 6.93
CA LYS A 268 15.33 -16.98 8.25
C LYS A 268 15.25 -15.47 8.51
N SER A 269 16.04 -14.66 7.81
CA SER A 269 16.01 -13.20 7.94
C SER A 269 15.17 -12.53 6.87
N CYS A 270 14.84 -13.24 5.80
CA CYS A 270 13.93 -12.76 4.78
C CYS A 270 12.49 -12.76 5.31
N LEU A 271 11.74 -11.74 4.96
CA LEU A 271 10.31 -11.69 5.29
C LEU A 271 9.59 -12.65 4.32
N TRP A 272 9.38 -13.87 4.78
CA TRP A 272 8.43 -14.78 4.15
C TRP A 272 7.08 -14.64 4.87
N TRP A 273 6.01 -14.90 4.16
CA TRP A 273 4.68 -14.93 4.76
C TRP A 273 4.65 -15.84 5.98
N ARG A 274 4.23 -15.30 7.12
CA ARG A 274 3.93 -16.08 8.32
C ARG A 274 2.45 -15.99 8.59
#